data_d9d59930b52c3076bd0b5a3ed5928bfb
#
_entry.id   d9d59930b52c3076bd0b5a3ed5928bfb
#
_cell.length_a   1.000
_cell.length_b   1.000
_cell.length_c   1.000
_cell.angle_alpha   90.00
_cell.angle_beta   90.00
_cell.angle_gamma   90.00
#
_symmetry.space_group_name_H-M   'P 1'
#
loop_
_entity.id
_entity.type
_entity.pdbx_description
1 polymer ?
#
loop_
_entity_poly.entity_id
_entity_poly.type
_entity_poly.pdbx_seq_one_letter_code
_entity_poly.pdbx_strand_id
1 'polypeptide(L)'
;MAIIKVNEFLDTAMCVRDAEILKGRIMPYIESNESVLLDFKGVIHFTSLFFNTSLCSILFKIGQEKYDNLVTVFNLPDYAKDSYEDCYEETIYNPFEGLSEYELRELGHKLLNIDDEEDD
;
A
#
# COMPACT_ATOMS: atom_id res chain seq x y z
N MET A 1 15.50 -5.54 11.03
CA MET A 1 14.87 -5.11 9.78
C MET A 1 14.89 -6.25 8.77
N ALA A 2 13.75 -6.58 8.21
CA ALA A 2 13.66 -7.61 7.19
C ALA A 2 13.91 -6.99 5.82
N ILE A 3 14.61 -7.71 4.95
CA ILE A 3 14.86 -7.26 3.59
C ILE A 3 14.07 -8.16 2.65
N ILE A 4 13.20 -7.56 1.85
CA ILE A 4 12.38 -8.29 0.89
C ILE A 4 12.85 -7.92 -0.52
N LYS A 5 13.41 -8.89 -1.22
CA LYS A 5 13.84 -8.69 -2.61
C LYS A 5 12.66 -9.03 -3.49
N VAL A 6 12.00 -8.00 -3.98
CA VAL A 6 10.73 -8.17 -4.70
C VAL A 6 10.89 -9.00 -5.97
N ASN A 7 12.05 -8.88 -6.64
CA ASN A 7 12.26 -9.61 -7.89
C ASN A 7 12.36 -11.13 -7.71
N GLU A 8 12.42 -11.61 -6.48
CA GLU A 8 12.43 -13.05 -6.24
C GLU A 8 11.05 -13.68 -6.45
N PHE A 9 10.00 -12.87 -6.43
CA PHE A 9 8.64 -13.38 -6.63
C PHE A 9 7.80 -12.53 -7.59
N LEU A 10 8.30 -11.40 -8.06
CA LEU A 10 7.60 -10.56 -9.06
C LEU A 10 8.58 -10.09 -10.10
N ASP A 11 8.26 -10.28 -11.37
CA ASP A 11 9.02 -9.71 -12.48
C ASP A 11 8.52 -8.32 -12.83
N THR A 12 7.22 -8.09 -12.66
CA THR A 12 6.58 -6.82 -12.98
C THR A 12 5.74 -6.37 -11.80
N ALA A 13 5.37 -5.09 -11.82
CA ALA A 13 4.59 -4.48 -10.77
C ALA A 13 3.44 -3.69 -11.41
N MET A 14 2.58 -4.37 -12.15
CA MET A 14 1.60 -3.75 -13.01
C MET A 14 0.15 -3.90 -12.57
N CYS A 15 -0.22 -5.03 -12.03
CA CYS A 15 -1.62 -5.36 -11.85
C CYS A 15 -1.98 -5.63 -10.40
N VAL A 16 -3.27 -5.79 -10.15
CA VAL A 16 -3.78 -6.06 -8.81
C VAL A 16 -3.19 -7.35 -8.24
N ARG A 17 -3.02 -8.37 -9.09
CA ARG A 17 -2.45 -9.63 -8.64
C ARG A 17 -1.04 -9.43 -8.09
N ASP A 18 -0.20 -8.68 -8.82
CA ASP A 18 1.16 -8.40 -8.37
C ASP A 18 1.13 -7.66 -7.04
N ALA A 19 0.22 -6.70 -6.92
CA ALA A 19 0.08 -5.90 -5.71
C ALA A 19 -0.34 -6.75 -4.52
N GLU A 20 -1.27 -7.67 -4.73
CA GLU A 20 -1.73 -8.54 -3.65
C GLU A 20 -0.64 -9.50 -3.19
N ILE A 21 0.18 -9.98 -4.13
CA ILE A 21 1.31 -10.83 -3.78
C ILE A 21 2.29 -10.07 -2.89
N LEU A 22 2.65 -8.84 -3.28
CA LEU A 22 3.56 -8.02 -2.49
C LEU A 22 2.98 -7.73 -1.12
N LYS A 23 1.71 -7.34 -1.08
CA LYS A 23 1.04 -7.01 0.16
C LYS A 23 1.06 -8.19 1.13
N GLY A 24 0.81 -9.40 0.61
CA GLY A 24 0.85 -10.61 1.42
C GLY A 24 2.21 -10.92 1.99
N ARG A 25 3.28 -10.48 1.32
CA ARG A 25 4.63 -10.66 1.83
C ARG A 25 4.99 -9.65 2.90
N ILE A 26 4.41 -8.46 2.83
CA ILE A 26 4.73 -7.38 3.77
C ILE A 26 3.93 -7.49 5.06
N MET A 27 2.66 -7.82 4.96
CA MET A 27 1.75 -7.73 6.09
C MET A 27 2.18 -8.49 7.34
N PRO A 28 2.75 -9.71 7.25
CA PRO A 28 3.19 -10.39 8.47
C PRO A 28 4.20 -9.59 9.27
N TYR A 29 5.10 -8.86 8.60
CA TYR A 29 6.08 -8.03 9.28
C TYR A 29 5.41 -6.82 9.92
N ILE A 30 4.48 -6.20 9.20
CA ILE A 30 3.72 -5.06 9.73
C ILE A 30 2.96 -5.47 10.98
N GLU A 31 2.31 -6.63 10.93
CA GLU A 31 1.52 -7.12 12.05
C GLU A 31 2.39 -7.45 13.26
N SER A 32 3.63 -7.82 13.02
CA SER A 32 4.60 -8.08 14.10
C SER A 32 5.36 -6.82 14.49
N ASN A 33 5.00 -5.69 13.92
CA ASN A 33 5.65 -4.40 14.17
C ASN A 33 7.15 -4.43 13.82
N GLU A 34 7.49 -5.19 12.80
CA GLU A 34 8.86 -5.31 12.32
C GLU A 34 9.06 -4.51 11.05
N SER A 35 10.14 -3.72 10.99
CA SER A 35 10.42 -2.90 9.82
C SER A 35 10.88 -3.75 8.64
N VAL A 36 10.55 -3.29 7.43
CA VAL A 36 10.93 -3.99 6.20
C VAL A 36 11.59 -3.00 5.24
N LEU A 37 12.57 -3.48 4.51
CA LEU A 37 13.16 -2.77 3.39
C LEU A 37 12.77 -3.52 2.13
N LEU A 38 12.08 -2.83 1.23
CA LEU A 38 11.62 -3.42 -0.03
C LEU A 38 12.60 -3.04 -1.13
N ASP A 39 13.29 -4.03 -1.65
CA ASP A 39 14.26 -3.82 -2.72
C ASP A 39 13.61 -4.20 -4.04
N PHE A 40 13.38 -3.20 -4.89
CA PHE A 40 12.73 -3.39 -6.18
C PHE A 40 13.71 -3.60 -7.33
N LYS A 41 14.98 -3.78 -7.05
CA LYS A 41 15.96 -3.98 -8.11
C LYS A 41 15.55 -5.16 -8.98
N GLY A 42 15.55 -4.95 -10.30
CA GLY A 42 15.21 -6.02 -11.24
C GLY A 42 13.73 -6.14 -11.56
N VAL A 43 12.86 -5.45 -10.84
CA VAL A 43 11.45 -5.41 -11.18
C VAL A 43 11.24 -4.34 -12.24
N ILE A 44 10.42 -4.64 -13.25
CA ILE A 44 10.18 -3.72 -14.37
C ILE A 44 8.68 -3.48 -14.52
N HIS A 45 8.34 -2.43 -15.28
CA HIS A 45 6.94 -2.10 -15.63
C HIS A 45 6.08 -1.86 -14.40
N PHE A 46 6.25 -0.68 -13.81
CA PHE A 46 5.45 -0.28 -12.65
C PHE A 46 4.23 0.53 -13.11
N THR A 47 3.12 0.41 -12.36
CA THR A 47 1.93 1.24 -12.59
C THR A 47 1.46 1.84 -11.27
N SER A 48 0.70 2.95 -11.36
CA SER A 48 0.11 3.53 -10.17
C SER A 48 -0.93 2.60 -9.54
N LEU A 49 -1.61 1.81 -10.35
CA LEU A 49 -2.55 0.81 -9.82
C LEU A 49 -1.84 -0.15 -8.86
N PHE A 50 -0.64 -0.57 -9.21
CA PHE A 50 0.15 -1.45 -8.35
C PHE A 50 0.42 -0.78 -7.00
N PHE A 51 0.89 0.46 -7.01
CA PHE A 51 1.21 1.16 -5.76
C PHE A 51 -0.04 1.44 -4.94
N ASN A 52 -1.12 1.86 -5.59
CA ASN A 52 -2.38 2.13 -4.89
C ASN A 52 -2.90 0.87 -4.18
N THR A 53 -2.79 -0.27 -4.83
CA THR A 53 -3.34 -1.51 -4.31
C THR A 53 -2.42 -2.15 -3.26
N SER A 54 -1.12 -1.90 -3.33
CA SER A 54 -0.16 -2.51 -2.41
C SER A 54 0.28 -1.54 -1.31
N LEU A 55 1.31 -0.76 -1.59
CA LEU A 55 1.93 0.07 -0.56
C LEU A 55 1.01 1.15 -0.03
N CYS A 56 0.29 1.82 -0.90
CA CYS A 56 -0.60 2.90 -0.45
C CYS A 56 -1.84 2.36 0.26
N SER A 57 -2.25 1.16 -0.06
CA SER A 57 -3.29 0.48 0.69
C SER A 57 -2.85 0.21 2.14
N ILE A 58 -1.60 -0.22 2.31
CA ILE A 58 -1.04 -0.43 3.64
C ILE A 58 -0.90 0.90 4.37
N LEU A 59 -0.39 1.92 3.68
CA LEU A 59 -0.24 3.26 4.24
C LEU A 59 -1.58 3.78 4.77
N PHE A 60 -2.63 3.64 3.98
CA PHE A 60 -3.97 4.06 4.39
C PHE A 60 -4.42 3.31 5.64
N LYS A 61 -4.13 2.02 5.69
CA LYS A 61 -4.61 1.15 6.76
C LYS A 61 -3.93 1.43 8.10
N ILE A 62 -2.62 1.62 8.08
CA ILE A 62 -1.85 1.75 9.34
C ILE A 62 -1.51 3.18 9.70
N GLY A 63 -1.65 4.13 8.76
CA GLY A 63 -1.34 5.52 9.00
C GLY A 63 0.08 5.90 8.64
N GLN A 64 0.28 7.18 8.38
CA GLN A 64 1.55 7.69 7.87
C GLN A 64 2.71 7.44 8.83
N GLU A 65 2.53 7.73 10.10
CA GLU A 65 3.62 7.63 11.07
C GLU A 65 4.13 6.19 11.16
N LYS A 66 3.22 5.25 11.31
CA LYS A 66 3.59 3.84 11.42
C LYS A 66 4.19 3.33 10.12
N TYR A 67 3.61 3.74 8.99
CA TYR A 67 4.12 3.33 7.69
C TYR A 67 5.55 3.82 7.50
N ASP A 68 5.81 5.09 7.77
CA ASP A 68 7.14 5.65 7.57
C ASP A 68 8.18 5.00 8.47
N ASN A 69 7.77 4.55 9.65
CA ASN A 69 8.68 3.87 10.56
C ASN A 69 8.97 2.43 10.15
N LEU A 70 8.02 1.78 9.49
CA LEU A 70 8.14 0.34 9.21
C LEU A 70 8.51 0.01 7.78
N VAL A 71 8.21 0.89 6.81
CA VAL A 71 8.39 0.54 5.39
C VAL A 71 9.39 1.48 4.74
N THR A 72 10.44 0.89 4.16
CA THR A 72 11.42 1.63 3.36
C THR A 72 11.43 1.02 1.97
N VAL A 73 11.36 1.88 0.96
CA VAL A 73 11.34 1.45 -0.45
C VAL A 73 12.66 1.83 -1.10
N PHE A 74 13.23 0.91 -1.87
CA PHE A 74 14.60 1.05 -2.38
C PHE A 74 14.67 0.57 -3.83
N ASN A 75 15.50 1.23 -4.63
CA ASN A 75 15.80 0.83 -6.01
C ASN A 75 14.62 0.88 -6.98
N LEU A 76 13.72 1.84 -6.80
CA LEU A 76 12.72 2.13 -7.83
C LEU A 76 13.35 2.96 -8.94
N PRO A 77 13.06 2.68 -10.22
CA PRO A 77 13.47 3.58 -11.29
C PRO A 77 12.73 4.91 -11.15
N ASP A 78 13.27 5.97 -11.74
CA ASP A 78 12.79 7.33 -11.53
C ASP A 78 11.29 7.47 -11.79
N TYR A 79 10.80 6.92 -12.92
CA TYR A 79 9.37 7.08 -13.24
C TYR A 79 8.49 6.36 -12.22
N ALA A 80 8.96 5.24 -11.69
CA ALA A 80 8.20 4.48 -10.70
C ALA A 80 8.25 5.18 -9.35
N LYS A 81 9.39 5.80 -9.04
CA LYS A 81 9.52 6.57 -7.81
C LYS A 81 8.54 7.74 -7.81
N ASP A 82 8.43 8.44 -8.95
CA ASP A 82 7.48 9.54 -9.06
C ASP A 82 6.05 9.05 -8.87
N SER A 83 5.72 7.93 -9.49
CA SER A 83 4.38 7.36 -9.37
C SER A 83 4.07 6.94 -7.94
N TYR A 84 5.04 6.35 -7.27
CA TYR A 84 4.89 5.94 -5.88
C TYR A 84 4.70 7.18 -4.97
N GLU A 85 5.51 8.22 -5.18
CA GLU A 85 5.42 9.42 -4.37
C GLU A 85 4.08 10.12 -4.57
N ASP A 86 3.57 10.14 -5.79
CA ASP A 86 2.25 10.71 -6.06
C ASP A 86 1.17 9.94 -5.32
N CYS A 87 1.22 8.62 -5.37
CA CYS A 87 0.25 7.80 -4.66
C CYS A 87 0.35 7.99 -3.15
N TYR A 88 1.56 8.09 -2.65
CA TYR A 88 1.81 8.32 -1.22
C TYR A 88 1.17 9.63 -0.79
N GLU A 89 1.43 10.70 -1.52
CA GLU A 89 0.89 12.01 -1.18
C GLU A 89 -0.62 12.05 -1.25
N GLU A 90 -1.18 11.44 -2.29
CA GLU A 90 -2.62 11.38 -2.42
C GLU A 90 -3.26 10.63 -1.27
N THR A 91 -2.60 9.58 -0.81
CA THR A 91 -3.14 8.78 0.28
C THR A 91 -3.16 9.54 1.59
N ILE A 92 -2.14 10.36 1.88
CA ILE A 92 -2.09 11.11 3.13
C ILE A 92 -2.92 12.38 3.09
N TYR A 93 -3.10 12.99 1.91
CA TYR A 93 -3.88 14.23 1.78
C TYR A 93 -5.32 13.98 1.36
N ASN A 94 -5.57 12.92 0.60
CA ASN A 94 -6.90 12.56 0.12
C ASN A 94 -7.10 11.07 0.34
N PRO A 95 -7.31 10.67 1.61
CA PRO A 95 -7.25 9.24 1.96
C PRO A 95 -8.30 8.36 1.31
N PHE A 96 -9.35 8.96 0.69
CA PHE A 96 -10.36 8.16 0.01
C PHE A 96 -10.06 7.97 -1.47
N GLU A 97 -9.06 8.65 -1.98
CA GLU A 97 -8.67 8.55 -3.37
C GLU A 97 -8.06 7.18 -3.64
N GLY A 98 -8.44 6.56 -4.75
CA GLY A 98 -7.87 5.26 -5.10
C GLY A 98 -8.56 4.07 -4.48
N LEU A 99 -9.50 4.29 -3.57
CA LEU A 99 -10.27 3.19 -3.01
C LEU A 99 -11.41 2.82 -3.95
N SER A 100 -11.76 1.54 -3.96
CA SER A 100 -12.91 1.09 -4.70
C SER A 100 -14.19 1.57 -4.02
N GLU A 101 -15.30 1.52 -4.75
CA GLU A 101 -16.59 1.89 -4.16
C GLU A 101 -16.91 1.03 -2.95
N TYR A 102 -16.60 -0.25 -3.05
CA TYR A 102 -16.83 -1.17 -1.93
C TYR A 102 -15.99 -0.78 -0.71
N GLU A 103 -14.72 -0.45 -0.93
CA GLU A 103 -13.82 -0.06 0.15
C GLU A 103 -14.27 1.23 0.82
N LEU A 104 -14.72 2.18 0.03
CA LEU A 104 -15.24 3.43 0.58
C LEU A 104 -16.48 3.19 1.43
N ARG A 105 -17.34 2.29 0.98
CA ARG A 105 -18.55 1.95 1.72
C ARG A 105 -18.23 1.29 3.05
N GLU A 106 -17.25 0.36 3.04
CA GLU A 106 -16.82 -0.30 4.26
C GLU A 106 -16.22 0.69 5.25
N LEU A 107 -15.43 1.61 4.73
CA LEU A 107 -14.83 2.64 5.57
C LEU A 107 -15.91 3.53 6.15
N GLY A 108 -16.92 3.88 5.35
CA GLY A 108 -18.03 4.70 5.84
C GLY A 108 -18.75 4.03 6.97
N HIS A 109 -18.98 2.73 6.87
CA HIS A 109 -19.61 1.98 7.97
C HIS A 109 -18.80 2.06 9.25
N LYS A 110 -17.49 1.92 9.15
CA LYS A 110 -16.63 1.99 10.33
C LYS A 110 -16.66 3.37 10.97
N LEU A 111 -16.63 4.41 10.16
CA LEU A 111 -16.60 5.77 10.68
C LEU A 111 -17.96 6.24 11.20
N LEU A 112 -19.02 5.71 10.61
CA LEU A 112 -20.38 6.13 10.92
C LEU A 112 -21.20 5.03 11.57
N ASN A 113 -20.57 4.09 12.19
CA ASN A 113 -21.27 2.93 12.73
C ASN A 113 -22.31 3.32 13.79
N ILE A 114 -22.08 4.43 14.45
CA ILE A 114 -23.06 4.92 15.42
C ILE A 114 -24.34 5.32 14.71
N ASP A 115 -24.20 5.96 13.56
CA ASP A 115 -25.36 6.35 12.77
C ASP A 115 -26.11 5.14 12.27
N ASP A 116 -25.37 4.10 11.89
CA ASP A 116 -25.98 2.87 11.42
C ASP A 116 -26.88 2.25 12.49
N GLU A 117 -26.43 2.30 13.72
CA GLU A 117 -27.20 1.74 14.81
C GLU A 117 -28.49 2.52 15.02
N GLU A 118 -28.44 3.81 14.80
CA GLU A 118 -29.62 4.64 15.02
C GLU A 118 -30.66 4.42 13.95
N ASP A 119 -30.23 4.00 12.79
CA ASP A 119 -31.15 3.80 11.68
C ASP A 119 -32.12 2.65 11.92
N ASP A 120 -31.89 1.88 12.89
CA ASP A 120 -32.77 0.75 13.22
C ASP A 120 -34.08 1.14 13.90
#